data_46580cb916325f3772a9d14a01c26e18
#
_entry.id   46580cb916325f3772a9d14a01c26e18
#
_cell.length_a   1.000
_cell.length_b   1.000
_cell.length_c   1.000
_cell.angle_alpha   90.00
_cell.angle_beta   90.00
_cell.angle_gamma   90.00
#
_symmetry.space_group_name_H-M   'P 1'
#
loop_
_entity.id
_entity.type
_entity.pdbx_description
1 polymer ?
#
loop_
_entity_poly.entity_id
_entity_poly.type
_entity_poly.pdbx_seq_one_letter_code
_entity_poly.pdbx_strand_id
1 'polypeptide(L)'
;QLHDVSVDPERIIITTGSSGGFVLAFTAAFDVGDRVAIADPGYPGSRNILLGLGIEPVLVPTGPETRFQPTLELLDKIDGKLDGLIVASPSNPTGTMLDESELQALSDYCRDRGVRLISDEIYHGITYEQPGVSALRFDNNAVVINSFSKYFSMTGWRVGWMVVPTDLLRSIECLAQNLFISAPTLSQYGAGAAFD
;
A
#
# COMPACT_ATOMS: atom_id res chain seq x y z
N GLN A 1 -8.64 -14.00 7.17
CA GLN A 1 -10.11 -14.14 7.36
C GLN A 1 -10.83 -12.78 7.36
N LEU A 2 -10.14 -11.66 7.65
CA LEU A 2 -10.76 -10.31 7.69
C LEU A 2 -11.23 -9.82 6.31
N HIS A 3 -10.72 -10.38 5.21
CA HIS A 3 -10.93 -9.83 3.86
C HIS A 3 -11.37 -10.86 2.82
N ASP A 4 -11.76 -12.07 3.23
CA ASP A 4 -12.12 -13.19 2.36
C ASP A 4 -11.08 -13.48 1.25
N VAL A 5 -9.80 -13.26 1.57
CA VAL A 5 -8.66 -13.48 0.68
C VAL A 5 -7.77 -14.57 1.26
N SER A 6 -7.40 -15.53 0.43
CA SER A 6 -6.38 -16.52 0.76
C SER A 6 -5.04 -16.07 0.20
N VAL A 7 -4.04 -15.93 1.07
CA VAL A 7 -2.69 -15.50 0.72
C VAL A 7 -1.70 -16.60 1.07
N ASP A 8 -0.81 -16.91 0.15
CA ASP A 8 0.32 -17.78 0.43
C ASP A 8 1.22 -17.12 1.49
N PRO A 9 1.50 -17.77 2.63
CA PRO A 9 2.38 -17.23 3.66
C PRO A 9 3.76 -16.79 3.15
N GLU A 10 4.29 -17.45 2.12
CA GLU A 10 5.58 -17.05 1.52
C GLU A 10 5.56 -15.65 0.88
N ARG A 11 4.37 -15.15 0.55
CA ARG A 11 4.19 -13.79 0.01
C ARG A 11 4.10 -12.71 1.10
N ILE A 12 4.09 -13.09 2.38
CA ILE A 12 3.95 -12.17 3.50
C ILE A 12 5.34 -11.82 4.05
N ILE A 13 5.73 -10.57 3.90
CA ILE A 13 7.00 -10.05 4.42
C ILE A 13 6.75 -9.19 5.65
N ILE A 14 7.37 -9.55 6.77
CA ILE A 14 7.32 -8.74 8.00
C ILE A 14 8.27 -7.56 7.86
N THR A 15 7.78 -6.36 8.20
CA THR A 15 8.48 -5.10 7.99
C THR A 15 8.66 -4.31 9.29
N THR A 16 9.57 -3.34 9.28
CA THR A 16 9.77 -2.38 10.37
C THR A 16 8.70 -1.27 10.35
N GLY A 17 7.43 -1.69 10.50
CA GLY A 17 6.25 -0.86 10.29
C GLY A 17 5.96 -0.66 8.81
N SER A 18 4.84 0.01 8.49
CA SER A 18 4.45 0.31 7.10
C SER A 18 5.48 1.17 6.36
N SER A 19 6.20 2.06 7.05
CA SER A 19 7.24 2.89 6.43
C SER A 19 8.38 2.03 5.84
N GLY A 20 8.80 0.98 6.54
CA GLY A 20 9.74 -0.01 6.00
C GLY A 20 9.16 -0.75 4.80
N GLY A 21 7.87 -1.07 4.84
CA GLY A 21 7.15 -1.67 3.72
C GLY A 21 7.14 -0.76 2.48
N PHE A 22 6.87 0.54 2.65
CA PHE A 22 6.93 1.51 1.54
C PHE A 22 8.33 1.61 0.91
N VAL A 23 9.38 1.70 1.74
CA VAL A 23 10.76 1.74 1.23
C VAL A 23 11.07 0.49 0.41
N LEU A 24 10.75 -0.69 0.93
CA LEU A 24 10.95 -1.96 0.21
C LEU A 24 10.15 -2.03 -1.09
N ALA A 25 8.85 -1.70 -1.03
CA ALA A 25 7.96 -1.75 -2.18
C ALA A 25 8.42 -0.81 -3.29
N PHE A 26 8.71 0.45 -2.95
CA PHE A 26 9.09 1.45 -3.96
C PHE A 26 10.45 1.14 -4.57
N THR A 27 11.42 0.71 -3.76
CA THR A 27 12.75 0.33 -4.26
C THR A 27 12.71 -0.90 -5.17
N ALA A 28 11.80 -1.85 -4.89
CA ALA A 28 11.70 -3.08 -5.68
C ALA A 28 10.85 -2.93 -6.95
N ALA A 29 9.87 -2.02 -6.93
CA ALA A 29 8.86 -1.92 -7.99
C ALA A 29 9.14 -0.81 -9.01
N PHE A 30 9.97 0.19 -8.67
CA PHE A 30 10.17 1.37 -9.49
C PHE A 30 11.64 1.72 -9.67
N ASP A 31 11.96 2.25 -10.85
CA ASP A 31 13.25 2.82 -11.18
C ASP A 31 13.26 4.35 -10.96
N VAL A 32 14.46 4.95 -10.93
CA VAL A 32 14.62 6.41 -10.87
C VAL A 32 13.98 7.05 -12.10
N GLY A 33 13.10 8.01 -11.88
CA GLY A 33 12.34 8.69 -12.93
C GLY A 33 11.01 8.05 -13.27
N ASP A 34 10.67 6.88 -12.72
CA ASP A 34 9.34 6.29 -12.84
C ASP A 34 8.29 7.21 -12.21
N ARG A 35 7.07 7.20 -12.77
CA ARG A 35 5.98 8.11 -12.40
C ARG A 35 4.91 7.36 -11.63
N VAL A 36 4.71 7.77 -10.37
CA VAL A 36 3.77 7.11 -9.45
C VAL A 36 2.67 8.06 -9.02
N ALA A 37 1.42 7.75 -9.39
CA ALA A 37 0.25 8.54 -9.03
C ALA A 37 -0.10 8.34 -7.54
N ILE A 38 -0.37 9.46 -6.86
CA ILE A 38 -0.79 9.53 -5.46
C ILE A 38 -1.90 10.56 -5.29
N ALA A 39 -2.89 10.32 -4.45
CA ALA A 39 -3.92 11.30 -4.14
C ALA A 39 -3.34 12.56 -3.48
N ASP A 40 -3.87 13.72 -3.83
CA ASP A 40 -3.63 15.00 -3.14
C ASP A 40 -4.99 15.63 -2.77
N PRO A 41 -5.30 15.79 -1.47
CA PRO A 41 -4.48 15.51 -0.30
C PRO A 41 -4.25 14.00 -0.04
N GLY A 42 -3.06 13.66 0.47
CA GLY A 42 -2.67 12.29 0.79
C GLY A 42 -1.58 12.23 1.85
N TYR A 43 -1.16 11.02 2.22
CA TYR A 43 -0.14 10.82 3.25
C TYR A 43 1.24 11.32 2.78
N PRO A 44 1.84 12.32 3.46
CA PRO A 44 3.10 12.91 3.02
C PRO A 44 4.28 11.93 2.97
N GLY A 45 4.24 10.86 3.80
CA GLY A 45 5.31 9.87 3.86
C GLY A 45 5.53 9.16 2.53
N SER A 46 4.46 8.77 1.83
CA SER A 46 4.57 8.13 0.51
C SER A 46 5.26 9.04 -0.50
N ARG A 47 4.80 10.31 -0.58
CA ARG A 47 5.41 11.32 -1.46
C ARG A 47 6.90 11.54 -1.16
N ASN A 48 7.23 11.68 0.12
CA ASN A 48 8.60 12.00 0.52
C ASN A 48 9.55 10.81 0.28
N ILE A 49 9.08 9.57 0.47
CA ILE A 49 9.86 8.36 0.17
C ILE A 49 10.10 8.26 -1.35
N LEU A 50 9.07 8.46 -2.17
CA LEU A 50 9.22 8.46 -3.63
C LEU A 50 10.28 9.47 -4.08
N LEU A 51 10.17 10.72 -3.63
CA LEU A 51 11.14 11.78 -3.94
C LEU A 51 12.56 11.42 -3.46
N GLY A 52 12.69 10.84 -2.27
CA GLY A 52 13.97 10.42 -1.71
C GLY A 52 14.64 9.29 -2.51
N LEU A 53 13.85 8.50 -3.24
CA LEU A 53 14.32 7.43 -4.13
C LEU A 53 14.49 7.90 -5.60
N GLY A 54 14.21 9.17 -5.89
CA GLY A 54 14.28 9.71 -7.25
C GLY A 54 13.13 9.30 -8.15
N ILE A 55 12.03 8.84 -7.57
CA ILE A 55 10.78 8.49 -8.26
C ILE A 55 9.89 9.73 -8.29
N GLU A 56 9.22 9.99 -9.42
CA GLU A 56 8.36 11.15 -9.61
C GLU A 56 6.96 10.92 -9.04
N PRO A 57 6.55 11.59 -7.94
CA PRO A 57 5.17 11.51 -7.48
C PRO A 57 4.28 12.39 -8.36
N VAL A 58 3.32 11.78 -9.06
CA VAL A 58 2.29 12.46 -9.84
C VAL A 58 1.10 12.72 -8.94
N LEU A 59 0.86 14.00 -8.59
CA LEU A 59 -0.24 14.38 -7.71
C LEU A 59 -1.57 14.33 -8.45
N VAL A 60 -2.49 13.51 -7.98
CA VAL A 60 -3.88 13.42 -8.47
C VAL A 60 -4.73 14.34 -7.61
N PRO A 61 -5.18 15.50 -8.12
CA PRO A 61 -6.00 16.41 -7.33
C PRO A 61 -7.37 15.80 -7.07
N THR A 62 -7.62 15.46 -5.83
CA THR A 62 -8.88 14.88 -5.37
C THR A 62 -9.65 15.88 -4.52
N GLY A 63 -10.99 15.80 -4.51
CA GLY A 63 -11.84 16.72 -3.77
C GLY A 63 -13.07 16.05 -3.19
N PRO A 64 -13.98 16.85 -2.59
CA PRO A 64 -15.21 16.32 -2.01
C PRO A 64 -16.07 15.54 -3.02
N GLU A 65 -16.04 15.94 -4.29
CA GLU A 65 -16.79 15.30 -5.38
C GLU A 65 -16.35 13.86 -5.65
N THR A 66 -15.08 13.55 -5.36
CA THR A 66 -14.53 12.18 -5.46
C THR A 66 -14.33 11.55 -4.09
N ARG A 67 -14.86 12.16 -3.03
CA ARG A 67 -14.60 11.75 -1.64
C ARG A 67 -13.11 11.69 -1.31
N PHE A 68 -12.32 12.55 -1.94
CA PHE A 68 -10.86 12.60 -1.81
C PHE A 68 -10.16 11.28 -2.17
N GLN A 69 -10.76 10.49 -3.07
CA GLN A 69 -10.18 9.26 -3.60
C GLN A 69 -9.86 9.43 -5.10
N PRO A 70 -8.81 8.76 -5.62
CA PRO A 70 -8.54 8.76 -7.04
C PRO A 70 -9.66 8.04 -7.80
N THR A 71 -9.99 8.55 -8.99
CA THR A 71 -10.95 7.93 -9.89
C THR A 71 -10.33 7.71 -11.27
N LEU A 72 -10.91 6.82 -12.08
CA LEU A 72 -10.43 6.60 -13.45
C LEU A 72 -10.42 7.89 -14.27
N GLU A 73 -11.46 8.73 -14.09
CA GLU A 73 -11.56 10.02 -14.78
C GLU A 73 -10.44 10.99 -14.42
N LEU A 74 -9.94 10.95 -13.19
CA LEU A 74 -8.79 11.75 -12.77
C LEU A 74 -7.49 11.17 -13.31
N LEU A 75 -7.34 9.85 -13.31
CA LEU A 75 -6.15 9.18 -13.84
C LEU A 75 -6.03 9.36 -15.36
N ASP A 76 -7.14 9.29 -16.09
CA ASP A 76 -7.15 9.48 -17.55
C ASP A 76 -6.81 10.92 -17.99
N LYS A 77 -6.83 11.91 -17.07
CA LYS A 77 -6.40 13.29 -17.33
C LYS A 77 -4.89 13.49 -17.15
N ILE A 78 -4.19 12.50 -16.65
CA ILE A 78 -2.73 12.59 -16.44
C ILE A 78 -2.03 12.37 -17.76
N ASP A 79 -1.24 13.35 -18.18
CA ASP A 79 -0.43 13.23 -19.38
C ASP A 79 0.73 12.24 -19.16
N GLY A 80 0.98 11.41 -20.17
CA GLY A 80 2.07 10.46 -20.20
C GLY A 80 1.76 9.15 -19.47
N LYS A 81 2.75 8.28 -19.42
CA LYS A 81 2.65 6.95 -18.79
C LYS A 81 2.73 7.07 -17.26
N LEU A 82 1.96 6.26 -16.57
CA LEU A 82 2.15 5.96 -15.15
C LEU A 82 2.80 4.59 -15.00
N ASP A 83 3.73 4.46 -14.06
CA ASP A 83 4.39 3.22 -13.70
C ASP A 83 3.79 2.62 -12.43
N GLY A 84 3.22 3.46 -11.55
CA GLY A 84 2.55 3.05 -10.34
C GLY A 84 1.36 3.92 -9.95
N LEU A 85 0.49 3.32 -9.13
CA LEU A 85 -0.62 3.99 -8.43
C LEU A 85 -0.61 3.57 -6.97
N ILE A 86 -0.62 4.54 -6.06
CA ILE A 86 -0.79 4.28 -4.63
C ILE A 86 -2.20 4.72 -4.23
N VAL A 87 -2.95 3.79 -3.65
CA VAL A 87 -4.26 4.04 -3.04
C VAL A 87 -4.18 3.80 -1.54
N ALA A 88 -4.92 4.59 -0.76
CA ALA A 88 -5.08 4.40 0.68
C ALA A 88 -6.56 4.37 1.03
N SER A 89 -7.03 3.26 1.60
CA SER A 89 -8.43 3.10 1.96
C SER A 89 -8.58 2.26 3.24
N PRO A 90 -8.93 2.88 4.37
CA PRO A 90 -9.19 4.32 4.60
C PRO A 90 -7.98 5.23 4.38
N SER A 91 -8.22 6.43 3.86
CA SER A 91 -7.18 7.40 3.51
C SER A 91 -6.75 8.27 4.70
N ASN A 92 -5.49 8.65 4.72
CA ASN A 92 -4.94 9.71 5.57
C ASN A 92 -4.57 10.91 4.67
N PRO A 93 -5.13 12.12 4.89
CA PRO A 93 -5.77 12.59 6.14
C PRO A 93 -7.31 12.54 6.14
N THR A 94 -7.97 12.11 5.06
CA THR A 94 -9.40 12.38 4.84
C THR A 94 -10.34 11.38 5.51
N GLY A 95 -9.85 10.19 5.88
CA GLY A 95 -10.65 9.12 6.47
C GLY A 95 -11.64 8.46 5.51
N THR A 96 -11.66 8.88 4.24
CA THR A 96 -12.55 8.34 3.22
C THR A 96 -12.09 6.98 2.72
N MET A 97 -13.03 6.20 2.19
CA MET A 97 -12.78 4.84 1.73
C MET A 97 -13.22 4.69 0.27
N LEU A 98 -12.49 3.84 -0.45
CA LEU A 98 -12.96 3.27 -1.71
C LEU A 98 -14.01 2.20 -1.41
N ASP A 99 -15.07 2.16 -2.19
CA ASP A 99 -15.95 1.00 -2.18
C ASP A 99 -15.40 -0.15 -3.03
N GLU A 100 -16.07 -1.30 -2.98
CA GLU A 100 -15.61 -2.51 -3.66
C GLU A 100 -15.53 -2.29 -5.19
N SER A 101 -16.49 -1.62 -5.79
CA SER A 101 -16.51 -1.38 -7.23
C SER A 101 -15.46 -0.36 -7.68
N GLU A 102 -15.19 0.65 -6.89
CA GLU A 102 -14.14 1.64 -7.14
C GLU A 102 -12.75 1.01 -7.08
N LEU A 103 -12.49 0.21 -6.02
CA LEU A 103 -11.20 -0.48 -5.88
C LEU A 103 -10.99 -1.51 -6.99
N GLN A 104 -12.06 -2.24 -7.39
CA GLN A 104 -12.01 -3.15 -8.53
C GLN A 104 -11.65 -2.40 -9.81
N ALA A 105 -12.34 -1.29 -10.10
CA ALA A 105 -12.09 -0.50 -11.29
C ALA A 105 -10.65 0.03 -11.36
N LEU A 106 -10.10 0.51 -10.24
CA LEU A 106 -8.71 0.94 -10.15
C LEU A 106 -7.72 -0.23 -10.33
N SER A 107 -8.05 -1.41 -9.79
CA SER A 107 -7.23 -2.62 -9.96
C SER A 107 -7.20 -3.08 -11.42
N ASP A 108 -8.37 -3.08 -12.08
CA ASP A 108 -8.48 -3.41 -13.50
C ASP A 108 -7.72 -2.39 -14.36
N TYR A 109 -7.86 -1.10 -14.08
CA TYR A 109 -7.11 -0.03 -14.74
C TYR A 109 -5.59 -0.28 -14.66
N CYS A 110 -5.10 -0.58 -13.47
CA CYS A 110 -3.67 -0.83 -13.24
C CYS A 110 -3.20 -2.06 -14.02
N ARG A 111 -3.94 -3.16 -13.93
CA ARG A 111 -3.61 -4.40 -14.64
C ARG A 111 -3.57 -4.22 -16.15
N ASP A 112 -4.58 -3.58 -16.72
CA ASP A 112 -4.73 -3.41 -18.17
C ASP A 112 -3.67 -2.49 -18.78
N ARG A 113 -3.11 -1.57 -17.98
CA ARG A 113 -2.08 -0.61 -18.40
C ARG A 113 -0.66 -0.96 -17.94
N GLY A 114 -0.48 -2.05 -17.20
CA GLY A 114 0.81 -2.43 -16.62
C GLY A 114 1.31 -1.45 -15.57
N VAL A 115 0.39 -0.80 -14.85
CA VAL A 115 0.67 0.09 -13.72
C VAL A 115 0.73 -0.74 -12.44
N ARG A 116 1.76 -0.59 -11.62
CA ARG A 116 1.88 -1.28 -10.34
C ARG A 116 0.94 -0.67 -9.30
N LEU A 117 -0.04 -1.46 -8.83
CA LEU A 117 -0.92 -1.04 -7.74
C LEU A 117 -0.25 -1.29 -6.39
N ILE A 118 -0.20 -0.25 -5.54
CA ILE A 118 0.19 -0.33 -4.13
C ILE A 118 -0.99 0.12 -3.28
N SER A 119 -1.50 -0.77 -2.44
CA SER A 119 -2.64 -0.52 -1.55
C SER A 119 -2.14 -0.35 -0.11
N ASP A 120 -2.30 0.86 0.42
CA ASP A 120 -2.09 1.14 1.83
C ASP A 120 -3.36 0.81 2.62
N GLU A 121 -3.32 -0.30 3.32
CA GLU A 121 -4.45 -0.85 4.09
C GLU A 121 -4.25 -0.70 5.61
N ILE A 122 -3.37 0.21 6.02
CA ILE A 122 -2.95 0.36 7.43
C ILE A 122 -4.12 0.65 8.38
N TYR A 123 -5.22 1.21 7.89
CA TYR A 123 -6.40 1.54 8.70
C TYR A 123 -7.51 0.50 8.62
N HIS A 124 -7.30 -0.65 7.97
CA HIS A 124 -8.25 -1.76 8.02
C HIS A 124 -8.50 -2.19 9.48
N GLY A 125 -9.77 -2.46 9.80
CA GLY A 125 -10.23 -2.73 11.16
C GLY A 125 -10.66 -1.48 11.93
N ILE A 126 -10.26 -0.27 11.51
CA ILE A 126 -10.73 1.00 12.07
C ILE A 126 -11.73 1.62 11.10
N THR A 127 -12.87 0.97 10.94
CA THR A 127 -13.97 1.38 10.06
C THR A 127 -15.29 1.33 10.83
N TYR A 128 -16.26 2.16 10.48
CA TYR A 128 -17.49 2.29 11.23
C TYR A 128 -18.68 1.61 10.55
N GLU A 129 -18.97 1.93 9.30
CA GLU A 129 -20.19 1.49 8.62
C GLU A 129 -19.98 0.23 7.77
N GLN A 130 -18.80 0.12 7.17
CA GLN A 130 -18.45 -0.99 6.29
C GLN A 130 -16.98 -1.40 6.49
N PRO A 131 -16.63 -2.69 6.34
CA PRO A 131 -15.26 -3.12 6.41
C PRO A 131 -14.42 -2.60 5.23
N GLY A 132 -13.13 -2.44 5.44
CA GLY A 132 -12.19 -2.18 4.34
C GLY A 132 -12.10 -3.39 3.41
N VAL A 133 -11.97 -3.12 2.12
CA VAL A 133 -11.80 -4.16 1.08
C VAL A 133 -10.33 -4.20 0.67
N SER A 134 -9.73 -5.39 0.66
CA SER A 134 -8.35 -5.54 0.22
C SER A 134 -8.24 -5.58 -1.31
N ALA A 135 -7.21 -4.90 -1.85
CA ALA A 135 -6.90 -4.93 -3.27
C ALA A 135 -6.60 -6.35 -3.79
N LEU A 136 -6.17 -7.25 -2.92
CA LEU A 136 -5.91 -8.65 -3.27
C LEU A 136 -7.15 -9.44 -3.70
N ARG A 137 -8.36 -8.92 -3.46
CA ARG A 137 -9.59 -9.53 -4.01
C ARG A 137 -9.68 -9.41 -5.53
N PHE A 138 -9.05 -8.39 -6.10
CA PHE A 138 -9.17 -8.02 -7.52
C PHE A 138 -7.87 -8.19 -8.28
N ASP A 139 -6.72 -8.02 -7.60
CA ASP A 139 -5.42 -8.11 -8.23
C ASP A 139 -4.37 -8.80 -7.32
N ASN A 140 -4.01 -10.02 -7.68
CA ASN A 140 -2.95 -10.77 -7.00
C ASN A 140 -1.55 -10.16 -7.20
N ASN A 141 -1.39 -9.23 -8.15
CA ASN A 141 -0.14 -8.51 -8.40
C ASN A 141 -0.05 -7.19 -7.64
N ALA A 142 -1.10 -6.79 -6.92
CA ALA A 142 -1.03 -5.64 -6.04
C ALA A 142 -0.05 -5.89 -4.89
N VAL A 143 0.67 -4.84 -4.50
CA VAL A 143 1.42 -4.81 -3.25
C VAL A 143 0.50 -4.24 -2.18
N VAL A 144 0.22 -5.01 -1.14
CA VAL A 144 -0.55 -4.54 0.01
C VAL A 144 0.38 -4.23 1.17
N ILE A 145 0.20 -3.08 1.81
CA ILE A 145 0.99 -2.65 2.96
C ILE A 145 0.07 -2.44 4.15
N ASN A 146 0.44 -3.01 5.30
CA ASN A 146 -0.31 -2.88 6.53
C ASN A 146 0.63 -2.77 7.74
N SER A 147 0.09 -2.56 8.94
CA SER A 147 0.90 -2.41 10.14
C SER A 147 0.09 -2.69 11.41
N PHE A 148 0.79 -3.08 12.45
CA PHE A 148 0.23 -3.18 13.81
C PHE A 148 0.09 -1.82 14.50
N SER A 149 0.56 -0.73 13.87
CA SER A 149 0.61 0.61 14.46
C SER A 149 -0.75 1.22 14.79
N LYS A 150 -1.81 0.87 14.03
CA LYS A 150 -3.12 1.55 14.13
C LYS A 150 -4.14 0.68 14.83
N TYR A 151 -4.76 -0.28 14.17
CA TYR A 151 -5.79 -1.12 14.76
C TYR A 151 -5.33 -1.79 16.06
N PHE A 152 -4.12 -2.33 16.09
CA PHE A 152 -3.56 -3.02 17.25
C PHE A 152 -2.90 -2.09 18.28
N SER A 153 -2.92 -0.77 18.07
CA SER A 153 -2.33 0.23 18.98
C SER A 153 -0.83 0.02 19.27
N MET A 154 -0.10 -0.62 18.37
CA MET A 154 1.32 -0.97 18.53
C MET A 154 2.26 -0.02 17.78
N THR A 155 2.00 1.29 17.82
CA THR A 155 2.74 2.29 17.01
C THR A 155 4.26 2.27 17.30
N GLY A 156 4.66 2.23 18.57
CA GLY A 156 6.07 2.24 18.98
C GLY A 156 6.82 0.93 18.74
N TRP A 157 6.11 -0.16 18.48
CA TRP A 157 6.70 -1.50 18.28
C TRP A 157 7.40 -1.64 16.93
N ARG A 158 7.15 -0.74 15.99
CA ARG A 158 7.77 -0.76 14.66
C ARG A 158 7.65 -2.10 13.94
N VAL A 159 6.46 -2.67 13.91
CA VAL A 159 6.16 -3.91 13.19
C VAL A 159 4.96 -3.73 12.28
N GLY A 160 5.06 -4.26 11.08
CA GLY A 160 4.04 -4.28 10.06
C GLY A 160 4.26 -5.47 9.13
N TRP A 161 3.50 -5.54 8.08
CA TRP A 161 3.66 -6.56 7.04
C TRP A 161 3.28 -5.99 5.69
N MET A 162 3.74 -6.65 4.66
CA MET A 162 3.29 -6.45 3.30
C MET A 162 2.98 -7.79 2.65
N VAL A 163 2.03 -7.80 1.74
CA VAL A 163 1.81 -8.91 0.83
C VAL A 163 2.36 -8.50 -0.53
N VAL A 164 3.23 -9.32 -1.07
CA VAL A 164 3.96 -9.01 -2.30
C VAL A 164 3.60 -9.99 -3.42
N PRO A 165 3.56 -9.54 -4.68
CA PRO A 165 3.42 -10.43 -5.82
C PRO A 165 4.71 -11.25 -6.02
N THR A 166 4.57 -12.39 -6.66
CA THR A 166 5.68 -13.36 -6.82
C THR A 166 6.85 -12.80 -7.62
N ASP A 167 6.61 -11.88 -8.56
CA ASP A 167 7.64 -11.22 -9.36
C ASP A 167 8.55 -10.29 -8.55
N LEU A 168 8.06 -9.72 -7.45
CA LEU A 168 8.83 -8.85 -6.55
C LEU A 168 9.38 -9.58 -5.32
N LEU A 169 8.91 -10.80 -5.02
CA LEU A 169 9.21 -11.49 -3.77
C LEU A 169 10.72 -11.59 -3.51
N ARG A 170 11.47 -12.11 -4.48
CA ARG A 170 12.92 -12.30 -4.33
C ARG A 170 13.67 -10.98 -4.15
N SER A 171 13.29 -9.94 -4.87
CA SER A 171 13.91 -8.62 -4.77
C SER A 171 13.66 -8.01 -3.38
N ILE A 172 12.43 -8.11 -2.90
CA ILE A 172 12.03 -7.58 -1.58
C ILE A 172 12.72 -8.35 -0.43
N GLU A 173 12.84 -9.68 -0.52
CA GLU A 173 13.60 -10.48 0.45
C GLU A 173 15.06 -10.02 0.54
N CYS A 174 15.73 -9.86 -0.60
CA CYS A 174 17.11 -9.40 -0.65
C CYS A 174 17.27 -7.99 -0.07
N LEU A 175 16.35 -7.07 -0.42
CA LEU A 175 16.35 -5.71 0.13
C LEU A 175 16.10 -5.71 1.64
N ALA A 176 15.11 -6.45 2.12
CA ALA A 176 14.78 -6.54 3.53
C ALA A 176 15.97 -7.08 4.33
N GLN A 177 16.60 -8.16 3.85
CA GLN A 177 17.78 -8.75 4.48
C GLN A 177 18.96 -7.77 4.60
N ASN A 178 19.16 -6.90 3.60
CA ASN A 178 20.31 -6.00 3.58
C ASN A 178 20.03 -4.65 4.24
N LEU A 179 18.80 -4.14 4.17
CA LEU A 179 18.43 -2.84 4.75
C LEU A 179 18.06 -2.93 6.23
N PHE A 180 17.39 -4.01 6.64
CA PHE A 180 16.80 -4.12 7.97
C PHE A 180 17.22 -5.39 8.71
N ILE A 181 17.71 -6.42 8.01
CA ILE A 181 17.96 -7.79 8.51
C ILE A 181 16.64 -8.46 8.90
N SER A 182 15.95 -7.94 9.92
CA SER A 182 14.60 -8.34 10.34
C SER A 182 13.91 -7.22 11.12
N ALA A 183 12.59 -7.28 11.25
CA ALA A 183 11.89 -6.49 12.25
C ALA A 183 12.30 -6.92 13.68
N PRO A 184 12.20 -6.04 14.69
CA PRO A 184 12.61 -6.37 16.06
C PRO A 184 11.92 -7.63 16.58
N THR A 185 12.68 -8.59 17.10
CA THR A 185 12.17 -9.91 17.52
C THR A 185 11.05 -9.80 18.55
N LEU A 186 11.22 -8.96 19.59
CA LEU A 186 10.19 -8.74 20.61
C LEU A 186 8.88 -8.21 20.01
N SER A 187 8.99 -7.34 18.99
CA SER A 187 7.83 -6.79 18.30
C SER A 187 7.09 -7.86 17.50
N GLN A 188 7.80 -8.81 16.91
CA GLN A 188 7.18 -9.93 16.19
C GLN A 188 6.42 -10.86 17.14
N TYR A 189 6.99 -11.20 18.32
CA TYR A 189 6.28 -11.96 19.35
C TYR A 189 5.04 -11.22 19.86
N GLY A 190 5.17 -9.91 20.15
CA GLY A 190 4.03 -9.08 20.55
C GLY A 190 2.94 -9.00 19.47
N ALA A 191 3.33 -8.92 18.19
CA ALA A 191 2.40 -8.94 17.08
C ALA A 191 1.67 -10.28 16.94
N GLY A 192 2.38 -11.40 17.16
CA GLY A 192 1.75 -12.72 17.21
C GLY A 192 0.66 -12.81 18.27
N ALA A 193 0.97 -12.36 19.50
CA ALA A 193 0.01 -12.35 20.61
C ALA A 193 -1.20 -11.41 20.40
N ALA A 194 -1.12 -10.46 19.46
CA ALA A 194 -2.25 -9.58 19.15
C ALA A 194 -3.38 -10.27 18.35
N PHE A 195 -3.17 -11.51 17.90
CA PHE A 195 -4.18 -12.34 17.22
C PHE A 195 -4.85 -13.37 18.13
N ASP A 196 -4.39 -13.52 19.39
CA ASP A 196 -4.97 -14.39 20.41
C ASP A 196 -6.16 -13.69 21.13
#